data_69e4e20e5ab356f02bff3e956619ebb9
#
_entry.id   69e4e20e5ab356f02bff3e956619ebb9
#
_cell.length_a   1.000
_cell.length_b   1.000
_cell.length_c   1.000
_cell.angle_alpha   90.00
_cell.angle_beta   90.00
_cell.angle_gamma   90.00
#
_symmetry.space_group_name_H-M   'P 1'
#
loop_
_entity.id
_entity.type
_entity.pdbx_description
1 polymer ?
#
loop_
_entity_poly.entity_id
_entity_poly.type
_entity_poly.pdbx_seq_one_letter_code
_entity_poly.pdbx_strand_id
1 'polypeptide(L)'
;MNINIFHFSDLSSAAFTLPMQTIDVWFFKTEDFPPDAQDTQILSTEERNRIAGYSQEKDRIQHQTARFLLRLLLGKYLHIAPEELVLRTGTHGKLYLDYDALTARGLGHLPRLSFNLSHSEEQIAFAFSFSSPVGIDIEKIRENARSSHLVHRFFHPDEELRFAHLPERESTQLFFRYWTIREAFLKGIGTGFTISADSFRIDEIDSDSGLYQLTKYPLWRVQALPAPDKYFCSVAYCVQNPL
;
A
#
# COMPACT_ATOMS: atom_id res chain seq x y z
N MET A 1 -3.24 -17.32 -1.11
CA MET A 1 -3.23 -16.07 -1.90
C MET A 1 -1.96 -16.04 -2.72
N ASN A 2 -2.04 -15.91 -4.03
CA ASN A 2 -0.88 -15.71 -4.90
C ASN A 2 -0.54 -14.23 -4.95
N ILE A 3 0.75 -13.90 -4.99
CA ILE A 3 1.20 -12.51 -5.11
C ILE A 3 2.09 -12.40 -6.34
N ASN A 4 1.67 -11.57 -7.29
CA ASN A 4 2.47 -11.21 -8.46
C ASN A 4 3.14 -9.86 -8.20
N ILE A 5 4.39 -9.73 -8.61
CA ILE A 5 5.15 -8.49 -8.44
C ILE A 5 5.51 -7.97 -9.83
N PHE A 6 5.21 -6.71 -10.07
CA PHE A 6 5.44 -5.98 -11.32
C PHE A 6 6.24 -4.71 -11.07
N HIS A 7 6.96 -4.30 -12.09
CA HIS A 7 7.74 -3.07 -12.13
C HIS A 7 7.36 -2.21 -13.34
N PHE A 8 7.94 -1.03 -13.45
CA PHE A 8 7.68 -0.11 -14.56
C PHE A 8 7.84 -0.77 -15.95
N SER A 9 8.86 -1.61 -16.11
CA SER A 9 9.11 -2.35 -17.37
C SER A 9 7.94 -3.24 -17.80
N ASP A 10 7.13 -3.70 -16.85
CA ASP A 10 6.04 -4.63 -17.12
C ASP A 10 4.74 -3.92 -17.55
N LEU A 11 4.67 -2.59 -17.38
CA LEU A 11 3.45 -1.80 -17.58
C LEU A 11 2.87 -1.92 -19.00
N SER A 12 3.73 -2.07 -20.01
CA SER A 12 3.33 -2.21 -21.41
C SER A 12 2.93 -3.63 -21.80
N SER A 13 3.43 -4.64 -21.10
CA SER A 13 3.25 -6.07 -21.41
C SER A 13 2.30 -6.81 -20.49
N ALA A 14 1.99 -6.25 -19.32
CA ALA A 14 1.07 -6.88 -18.37
C ALA A 14 -0.34 -7.02 -18.94
N ALA A 15 -0.93 -8.19 -18.75
CA ALA A 15 -2.27 -8.49 -19.22
C ALA A 15 -3.40 -7.80 -18.44
N PHE A 16 -3.09 -7.25 -17.26
CA PHE A 16 -4.07 -6.65 -16.32
C PHE A 16 -5.26 -7.56 -16.01
N THR A 17 -5.04 -8.87 -16.09
CA THR A 17 -6.00 -9.88 -15.62
C THR A 17 -5.62 -10.26 -14.20
N LEU A 18 -6.57 -10.12 -13.28
CA LEU A 18 -6.33 -10.37 -11.86
C LEU A 18 -7.22 -11.54 -11.41
N PRO A 19 -6.70 -12.79 -11.41
CA PRO A 19 -7.47 -13.95 -11.00
C PRO A 19 -7.94 -13.85 -9.54
N MET A 20 -8.99 -14.57 -9.21
CA MET A 20 -9.43 -14.72 -7.83
C MET A 20 -8.30 -15.30 -6.96
N GLN A 21 -8.22 -14.88 -5.70
CA GLN A 21 -7.16 -15.24 -4.77
C GLN A 21 -5.75 -14.81 -5.21
N THR A 22 -5.69 -13.74 -5.99
CA THR A 22 -4.42 -13.13 -6.40
C THR A 22 -4.37 -11.68 -5.96
N ILE A 23 -3.18 -11.21 -5.63
CA ILE A 23 -2.84 -9.82 -5.39
C ILE A 23 -1.76 -9.44 -6.38
N ASP A 24 -1.99 -8.40 -7.14
CA ASP A 24 -0.97 -7.78 -7.97
C ASP A 24 -0.35 -6.61 -7.22
N VAL A 25 0.97 -6.63 -7.10
CA VAL A 25 1.77 -5.57 -6.49
C VAL A 25 2.62 -4.91 -7.55
N TRP A 26 2.58 -3.59 -7.60
CA TRP A 26 3.34 -2.78 -8.54
C TRP A 26 4.31 -1.87 -7.80
N PHE A 27 5.56 -1.83 -8.26
CA PHE A 27 6.58 -0.90 -7.81
C PHE A 27 6.97 0.06 -8.92
N PHE A 28 7.00 1.35 -8.59
CA PHE A 28 7.46 2.42 -9.46
C PHE A 28 8.38 3.36 -8.71
N LYS A 29 9.27 4.01 -9.44
CA LYS A 29 9.96 5.19 -8.96
C LYS A 29 9.27 6.45 -9.47
N THR A 30 9.33 7.51 -8.68
CA THR A 30 8.79 8.81 -9.11
C THR A 30 9.43 9.29 -10.42
N GLU A 31 10.71 8.99 -10.64
CA GLU A 31 11.46 9.33 -11.86
C GLU A 31 11.02 8.57 -13.10
N ASP A 32 10.38 7.40 -12.97
CA ASP A 32 9.86 6.62 -14.11
C ASP A 32 8.77 7.40 -14.88
N PHE A 33 8.11 8.34 -14.21
CA PHE A 33 7.06 9.18 -14.78
C PHE A 33 7.28 10.65 -14.40
N PRO A 34 8.16 11.36 -15.09
CA PRO A 34 8.36 12.78 -14.83
C PRO A 34 7.08 13.59 -15.14
N PRO A 35 6.87 14.72 -14.46
CA PRO A 35 5.61 15.48 -14.53
C PRO A 35 5.15 15.87 -15.96
N ASP A 36 6.08 16.13 -16.85
CA ASP A 36 5.83 16.45 -18.27
C ASP A 36 5.38 15.24 -19.10
N ALA A 37 5.66 14.01 -18.64
CA ALA A 37 5.18 12.77 -19.25
C ALA A 37 3.80 12.35 -18.72
N GLN A 38 3.22 13.08 -17.76
CA GLN A 38 1.94 12.75 -17.14
C GLN A 38 0.81 13.59 -17.74
N ASP A 39 -0.20 12.90 -18.27
CA ASP A 39 -1.45 13.58 -18.62
C ASP A 39 -2.25 13.88 -17.35
N THR A 40 -2.10 15.09 -16.83
CA THR A 40 -2.81 15.53 -15.63
C THR A 40 -4.31 15.74 -15.85
N GLN A 41 -4.81 15.67 -17.09
CA GLN A 41 -6.24 15.75 -17.37
C GLN A 41 -7.02 14.53 -16.84
N ILE A 42 -6.35 13.39 -16.69
CA ILE A 42 -6.96 12.20 -16.07
C ILE A 42 -7.22 12.40 -14.57
N LEU A 43 -6.57 13.38 -13.92
CA LEU A 43 -6.78 13.69 -12.51
C LEU A 43 -8.06 14.50 -12.30
N SER A 44 -8.82 14.18 -11.25
CA SER A 44 -9.98 15.00 -10.88
C SER A 44 -9.55 16.41 -10.42
N THR A 45 -10.49 17.36 -10.45
CA THR A 45 -10.24 18.71 -9.93
C THR A 45 -9.85 18.69 -8.45
N GLU A 46 -10.46 17.80 -7.65
CA GLU A 46 -10.13 17.65 -6.23
C GLU A 46 -8.70 17.16 -6.04
N GLU A 47 -8.25 16.20 -6.85
CA GLU A 47 -6.87 15.69 -6.81
C GLU A 47 -5.87 16.77 -7.22
N ARG A 48 -6.13 17.50 -8.30
CA ARG A 48 -5.26 18.61 -8.73
C ARG A 48 -5.14 19.70 -7.66
N ASN A 49 -6.27 20.10 -7.04
CA ASN A 49 -6.27 21.09 -5.97
C ASN A 49 -5.49 20.62 -4.75
N ARG A 50 -5.65 19.34 -4.37
CA ARG A 50 -4.89 18.75 -3.25
C ARG A 50 -3.40 18.73 -3.54
N ILE A 51 -3.01 18.31 -4.75
CA ILE A 51 -1.60 18.27 -5.19
C ILE A 51 -1.00 19.69 -5.19
N ALA A 52 -1.72 20.68 -5.69
CA ALA A 52 -1.29 22.07 -5.68
C ALA A 52 -1.08 22.64 -4.26
N GLY A 53 -1.75 22.07 -3.26
CA GLY A 53 -1.62 22.48 -1.85
C GLY A 53 -0.32 22.02 -1.15
N TYR A 54 0.47 21.13 -1.74
CA TYR A 54 1.76 20.74 -1.14
C TYR A 54 2.79 21.84 -1.31
N SER A 55 3.43 22.23 -0.20
CA SER A 55 4.41 23.31 -0.15
C SER A 55 5.76 22.92 -0.77
N GLN A 56 6.15 21.66 -0.64
CA GLN A 56 7.40 21.14 -1.18
C GLN A 56 7.17 20.54 -2.57
N GLU A 57 8.04 20.90 -3.51
CA GLU A 57 7.96 20.40 -4.87
C GLU A 57 8.13 18.88 -4.96
N LYS A 58 9.03 18.32 -4.17
CA LYS A 58 9.24 16.86 -4.08
C LYS A 58 7.93 16.13 -3.72
N ASP A 59 7.22 16.63 -2.70
CA ASP A 59 5.97 16.01 -2.25
C ASP A 59 4.88 16.15 -3.31
N ARG A 60 4.81 17.33 -3.95
CA ARG A 60 3.87 17.59 -5.05
C ARG A 60 4.07 16.60 -6.21
N ILE A 61 5.31 16.43 -6.66
CA ILE A 61 5.66 15.50 -7.74
C ILE A 61 5.31 14.07 -7.33
N GLN A 62 5.70 13.63 -6.14
CA GLN A 62 5.43 12.29 -5.64
C GLN A 62 3.91 12.01 -5.58
N HIS A 63 3.14 12.92 -5.02
CA HIS A 63 1.69 12.76 -4.92
C HIS A 63 1.01 12.80 -6.29
N GLN A 64 1.47 13.67 -7.21
CA GLN A 64 0.97 13.71 -8.58
C GLN A 64 1.24 12.38 -9.29
N THR A 65 2.47 11.90 -9.25
CA THR A 65 2.86 10.61 -9.86
C THR A 65 2.06 9.45 -9.28
N ALA A 66 1.91 9.40 -7.95
CA ALA A 66 1.13 8.34 -7.30
C ALA A 66 -0.35 8.36 -7.73
N ARG A 67 -0.97 9.54 -7.89
CA ARG A 67 -2.36 9.66 -8.34
C ARG A 67 -2.53 9.33 -9.82
N PHE A 68 -1.63 9.82 -10.66
CA PHE A 68 -1.58 9.51 -12.08
C PHE A 68 -1.50 7.99 -12.29
N LEU A 69 -0.52 7.33 -11.67
CA LEU A 69 -0.33 5.88 -11.77
C LEU A 69 -1.51 5.09 -11.22
N LEU A 70 -2.08 5.52 -10.09
CA LEU A 70 -3.26 4.86 -9.52
C LEU A 70 -4.42 4.84 -10.52
N ARG A 71 -4.73 5.99 -11.14
CA ARG A 71 -5.80 6.08 -12.13
C ARG A 71 -5.51 5.24 -13.37
N LEU A 72 -4.27 5.29 -13.85
CA LEU A 72 -3.83 4.49 -15.00
C LEU A 72 -4.02 2.99 -14.73
N LEU A 73 -3.55 2.49 -13.59
CA LEU A 73 -3.66 1.07 -13.22
C LEU A 73 -5.10 0.65 -13.00
N LEU A 74 -5.88 1.43 -12.25
CA LEU A 74 -7.31 1.15 -12.03
C LEU A 74 -8.07 1.11 -13.35
N GLY A 75 -7.82 2.05 -14.26
CA GLY A 75 -8.43 2.06 -15.59
C GLY A 75 -8.10 0.80 -16.39
N LYS A 76 -6.84 0.33 -16.32
CA LYS A 76 -6.41 -0.92 -16.97
C LYS A 76 -7.08 -2.16 -16.35
N TYR A 77 -7.15 -2.29 -15.03
CA TYR A 77 -7.82 -3.43 -14.36
C TYR A 77 -9.33 -3.45 -14.56
N LEU A 78 -9.97 -2.29 -14.66
CA LEU A 78 -11.42 -2.17 -14.80
C LEU A 78 -11.86 -2.00 -16.27
N HIS A 79 -10.90 -1.87 -17.20
CA HIS A 79 -11.15 -1.65 -18.63
C HIS A 79 -12.03 -0.41 -18.91
N ILE A 80 -11.77 0.67 -18.18
CA ILE A 80 -12.43 1.98 -18.38
C ILE A 80 -11.40 3.09 -18.51
N ALA A 81 -11.81 4.22 -19.06
CA ALA A 81 -10.94 5.39 -19.15
C ALA A 81 -10.60 5.91 -17.73
N PRO A 82 -9.33 6.26 -17.45
CA PRO A 82 -8.91 6.70 -16.12
C PRO A 82 -9.67 7.92 -15.58
N GLU A 83 -10.14 8.82 -16.44
CA GLU A 83 -10.94 10.00 -16.10
C GLU A 83 -12.38 9.65 -15.66
N GLU A 84 -12.91 8.50 -16.04
CA GLU A 84 -14.23 8.03 -15.63
C GLU A 84 -14.26 7.52 -14.18
N LEU A 85 -13.09 7.21 -13.62
CA LEU A 85 -12.97 6.72 -12.24
C LEU A 85 -13.46 7.77 -11.25
N VAL A 86 -14.26 7.34 -10.29
CA VAL A 86 -14.68 8.16 -9.15
C VAL A 86 -13.99 7.65 -7.89
N LEU A 87 -12.97 8.36 -7.46
CA LEU A 87 -12.21 8.07 -6.25
C LEU A 87 -12.68 8.97 -5.11
N ARG A 88 -12.85 8.38 -3.93
CA ARG A 88 -13.16 9.08 -2.69
C ARG A 88 -12.13 8.74 -1.63
N THR A 89 -12.05 9.61 -0.64
CA THR A 89 -11.22 9.41 0.55
C THR A 89 -12.12 9.09 1.73
N GLY A 90 -11.88 7.95 2.36
CA GLY A 90 -12.58 7.57 3.59
C GLY A 90 -12.15 8.40 4.80
N THR A 91 -12.81 8.20 5.94
CA THR A 91 -12.60 8.96 7.18
C THR A 91 -11.15 8.95 7.68
N HIS A 92 -10.41 7.89 7.38
CA HIS A 92 -9.00 7.73 7.79
C HIS A 92 -8.01 7.86 6.62
N GLY A 93 -8.43 8.52 5.54
CA GLY A 93 -7.52 8.81 4.42
C GLY A 93 -7.37 7.70 3.38
N LYS A 94 -7.91 6.48 3.62
CA LYS A 94 -7.87 5.40 2.64
C LYS A 94 -8.73 5.76 1.43
N LEU A 95 -8.16 5.61 0.23
CA LEU A 95 -8.89 5.80 -1.02
C LEU A 95 -9.74 4.57 -1.33
N TYR A 96 -10.89 4.82 -1.96
CA TYR A 96 -11.76 3.77 -2.49
C TYR A 96 -12.46 4.25 -3.77
N LEU A 97 -12.95 3.29 -4.56
CA LEU A 97 -13.82 3.57 -5.71
C LEU A 97 -15.25 3.79 -5.21
N ASP A 98 -15.85 4.91 -5.61
CA ASP A 98 -17.24 5.22 -5.32
C ASP A 98 -18.15 4.49 -6.31
N TYR A 99 -18.53 3.26 -5.97
CA TYR A 99 -19.36 2.41 -6.83
C TYR A 99 -20.78 2.93 -7.01
N ASP A 100 -21.31 3.73 -6.06
CA ASP A 100 -22.63 4.35 -6.22
C ASP A 100 -22.55 5.46 -7.28
N ALA A 101 -21.52 6.28 -7.24
CA ALA A 101 -21.29 7.28 -8.26
C ALA A 101 -20.95 6.67 -9.63
N LEU A 102 -20.21 5.56 -9.68
CA LEU A 102 -19.94 4.82 -10.93
C LEU A 102 -21.24 4.22 -11.50
N THR A 103 -22.10 3.67 -10.65
CA THR A 103 -23.41 3.15 -11.06
C THR A 103 -24.29 4.25 -11.65
N ALA A 104 -24.31 5.44 -11.04
CA ALA A 104 -25.04 6.61 -11.57
C ALA A 104 -24.53 7.06 -12.96
N ARG A 105 -23.28 6.70 -13.32
CA ARG A 105 -22.68 6.93 -14.64
C ARG A 105 -22.88 5.77 -15.62
N GLY A 106 -23.65 4.74 -15.27
CA GLY A 106 -23.86 3.55 -16.11
C GLY A 106 -22.76 2.48 -15.98
N LEU A 107 -21.83 2.63 -15.03
CA LEU A 107 -20.68 1.73 -14.80
C LEU A 107 -20.91 0.77 -13.62
N GLY A 108 -22.18 0.52 -13.23
CA GLY A 108 -22.52 -0.35 -12.10
C GLY A 108 -22.18 -1.84 -12.31
N HIS A 109 -21.84 -2.24 -13.53
CA HIS A 109 -21.42 -3.61 -13.88
C HIS A 109 -19.95 -3.91 -13.52
N LEU A 110 -19.18 -2.91 -13.14
CA LEU A 110 -17.76 -3.09 -12.83
C LEU A 110 -17.56 -3.97 -11.60
N PRO A 111 -16.60 -4.90 -11.64
CA PRO A 111 -16.27 -5.73 -10.49
C PRO A 111 -15.71 -4.88 -9.36
N ARG A 112 -15.96 -5.30 -8.11
CA ARG A 112 -15.39 -4.63 -6.94
C ARG A 112 -13.90 -4.91 -6.84
N LEU A 113 -13.08 -3.88 -6.96
CA LEU A 113 -11.63 -3.94 -6.88
C LEU A 113 -11.17 -3.26 -5.58
N SER A 114 -10.52 -4.04 -4.72
CA SER A 114 -9.81 -3.51 -3.58
C SER A 114 -8.41 -3.08 -4.01
N PHE A 115 -7.98 -1.94 -3.54
CA PHE A 115 -6.63 -1.44 -3.78
C PHE A 115 -6.11 -0.64 -2.60
N ASN A 116 -4.79 -0.51 -2.54
CA ASN A 116 -4.10 0.38 -1.63
C ASN A 116 -2.81 0.86 -2.24
N LEU A 117 -2.27 1.97 -1.73
CA LEU A 117 -0.97 2.51 -2.13
C LEU A 117 -0.18 3.00 -0.93
N SER A 118 1.13 2.96 -1.07
CA SER A 118 2.10 3.59 -0.17
C SER A 118 3.25 4.17 -0.96
N HIS A 119 3.92 5.14 -0.39
CA HIS A 119 5.14 5.71 -0.96
C HIS A 119 6.09 6.14 0.14
N SER A 120 7.37 5.96 -0.10
CA SER A 120 8.45 6.44 0.76
C SER A 120 9.62 6.90 -0.10
N GLU A 121 10.04 8.15 0.09
CA GLU A 121 11.05 8.81 -0.75
C GLU A 121 10.71 8.72 -2.25
N GLU A 122 11.57 8.07 -3.06
CA GLU A 122 11.36 7.91 -4.50
C GLU A 122 10.48 6.71 -4.90
N GLN A 123 10.15 5.81 -3.98
CA GLN A 123 9.40 4.59 -4.28
C GLN A 123 7.90 4.77 -4.06
N ILE A 124 7.12 4.19 -4.96
CA ILE A 124 5.66 4.10 -4.88
C ILE A 124 5.27 2.63 -5.07
N ALA A 125 4.44 2.12 -4.17
CA ALA A 125 3.93 0.76 -4.22
C ALA A 125 2.40 0.75 -4.26
N PHE A 126 1.82 -0.15 -5.05
CA PHE A 126 0.38 -0.38 -5.16
C PHE A 126 0.08 -1.85 -4.96
N ALA A 127 -1.09 -2.14 -4.38
CA ALA A 127 -1.64 -3.50 -4.30
C ALA A 127 -3.08 -3.49 -4.81
N PHE A 128 -3.45 -4.52 -5.59
CA PHE A 128 -4.78 -4.70 -6.17
C PHE A 128 -5.29 -6.13 -5.94
N SER A 129 -6.58 -6.30 -5.62
CA SER A 129 -7.24 -7.60 -5.53
C SER A 129 -8.74 -7.50 -5.79
N PHE A 130 -9.31 -8.46 -6.54
CA PHE A 130 -10.76 -8.62 -6.70
C PHE A 130 -11.40 -9.49 -5.61
N SER A 131 -10.60 -10.14 -4.78
CA SER A 131 -11.10 -11.17 -3.85
C SER A 131 -10.88 -10.86 -2.37
N SER A 132 -10.11 -9.81 -2.05
CA SER A 132 -9.77 -9.51 -0.66
C SER A 132 -9.49 -8.02 -0.46
N PRO A 133 -9.90 -7.45 0.68
CA PRO A 133 -9.35 -6.18 1.11
C PRO A 133 -7.83 -6.27 1.21
N VAL A 134 -7.15 -5.25 0.69
CA VAL A 134 -5.68 -5.19 0.70
C VAL A 134 -5.18 -3.90 1.33
N GLY A 135 -4.00 -3.98 1.94
CA GLY A 135 -3.21 -2.84 2.35
C GLY A 135 -1.76 -3.08 2.00
N ILE A 136 -1.02 -2.04 1.67
CA ILE A 136 0.40 -2.11 1.34
C ILE A 136 1.14 -0.99 2.06
N ASP A 137 2.35 -1.30 2.51
CA ASP A 137 3.26 -0.29 3.02
C ASP A 137 4.67 -0.52 2.53
N ILE A 138 5.36 0.57 2.17
CA ILE A 138 6.76 0.58 1.76
C ILE A 138 7.48 1.68 2.52
N GLU A 139 8.67 1.36 3.07
CA GLU A 139 9.47 2.32 3.81
C GLU A 139 10.96 2.21 3.50
N LYS A 140 11.60 3.36 3.31
CA LYS A 140 13.05 3.45 3.17
C LYS A 140 13.73 3.28 4.51
N ILE A 141 14.73 2.40 4.58
CA ILE A 141 15.54 2.21 5.78
C ILE A 141 16.38 3.48 6.03
N ARG A 142 16.21 4.06 7.21
CA ARG A 142 16.97 5.23 7.67
C ARG A 142 17.87 4.81 8.82
N GLU A 143 19.19 4.87 8.63
CA GLU A 143 20.18 4.40 9.60
C GLU A 143 20.11 5.11 10.95
N ASN A 144 19.62 6.34 11.00
CA ASN A 144 19.52 7.15 12.22
C ASN A 144 18.10 7.24 12.80
N ALA A 145 17.18 6.40 12.36
CA ALA A 145 15.87 6.33 12.99
C ALA A 145 16.06 5.80 14.41
N ARG A 146 16.02 6.67 15.43
CA ARG A 146 16.00 6.26 16.83
C ARG A 146 14.74 5.46 17.10
N SER A 147 14.83 4.18 16.76
CA SER A 147 13.71 3.25 16.80
C SER A 147 13.23 2.97 18.23
N SER A 148 14.08 3.09 19.27
CA SER A 148 13.72 2.70 20.63
C SER A 148 12.50 3.42 21.20
N HIS A 149 12.34 4.71 20.93
CA HIS A 149 11.17 5.46 21.41
C HIS A 149 9.89 5.13 20.62
N LEU A 150 10.05 4.86 19.31
CA LEU A 150 8.94 4.44 18.45
C LEU A 150 8.54 2.99 18.73
N VAL A 151 9.51 2.11 19.05
CA VAL A 151 9.25 0.74 19.46
C VAL A 151 8.33 0.71 20.66
N HIS A 152 8.67 1.40 21.75
CA HIS A 152 7.84 1.46 22.95
C HIS A 152 6.42 2.00 22.70
N ARG A 153 6.26 2.89 21.73
CA ARG A 153 4.97 3.52 21.44
C ARG A 153 4.07 2.70 20.53
N PHE A 154 4.63 1.94 19.60
CA PHE A 154 3.88 1.33 18.49
C PHE A 154 3.96 -0.20 18.42
N PHE A 155 4.80 -0.83 19.26
CA PHE A 155 4.99 -2.27 19.21
C PHE A 155 4.44 -2.94 20.48
N HIS A 156 4.00 -4.19 20.33
CA HIS A 156 3.54 -4.96 21.47
C HIS A 156 4.69 -5.17 22.48
N PRO A 157 4.43 -5.16 23.82
CA PRO A 157 5.51 -5.34 24.81
C PRO A 157 6.37 -6.59 24.61
N ASP A 158 5.77 -7.71 24.18
CA ASP A 158 6.53 -8.94 23.86
C ASP A 158 7.51 -8.77 22.68
N GLU A 159 7.24 -7.82 21.80
CA GLU A 159 8.12 -7.54 20.67
C GLU A 159 9.26 -6.61 21.06
N GLU A 160 9.03 -5.69 21.98
CA GLU A 160 10.08 -4.80 22.50
C GLU A 160 11.29 -5.59 23.02
N LEU A 161 11.04 -6.75 23.65
CA LEU A 161 12.09 -7.62 24.16
C LEU A 161 13.03 -8.14 23.05
N ARG A 162 12.53 -8.25 21.82
CA ARG A 162 13.35 -8.68 20.68
C ARG A 162 14.35 -7.62 20.25
N PHE A 163 14.03 -6.33 20.45
CA PHE A 163 14.90 -5.22 20.10
C PHE A 163 16.04 -4.99 21.11
N ALA A 164 15.81 -5.34 22.38
CA ALA A 164 16.70 -5.01 23.48
C ALA A 164 18.12 -5.60 23.37
N HIS A 165 18.28 -6.70 22.63
CA HIS A 165 19.55 -7.45 22.53
C HIS A 165 20.13 -7.45 21.11
N LEU A 166 19.53 -6.74 20.17
CA LEU A 166 20.02 -6.69 18.79
C LEU A 166 21.06 -5.57 18.61
N PRO A 167 22.09 -5.80 17.79
CA PRO A 167 22.93 -4.73 17.27
C PRO A 167 22.09 -3.66 16.57
N GLU A 168 22.54 -2.42 16.59
CA GLU A 168 21.79 -1.26 16.09
C GLU A 168 21.27 -1.46 14.65
N ARG A 169 22.11 -1.99 13.77
CA ARG A 169 21.74 -2.27 12.38
C ARG A 169 20.61 -3.28 12.27
N GLU A 170 20.70 -4.38 13.03
CA GLU A 170 19.66 -5.44 13.02
C GLU A 170 18.38 -4.94 13.67
N SER A 171 18.49 -4.17 14.75
CA SER A 171 17.35 -3.52 15.40
C SER A 171 16.63 -2.56 14.44
N THR A 172 17.37 -1.76 13.67
CA THR A 172 16.79 -0.87 12.65
C THR A 172 16.09 -1.65 11.55
N GLN A 173 16.68 -2.74 11.05
CA GLN A 173 16.06 -3.59 10.04
C GLN A 173 14.78 -4.23 10.56
N LEU A 174 14.79 -4.78 11.78
CA LEU A 174 13.62 -5.38 12.40
C LEU A 174 12.52 -4.34 12.62
N PHE A 175 12.87 -3.10 13.01
CA PHE A 175 11.95 -2.00 13.16
C PHE A 175 11.19 -1.73 11.87
N PHE A 176 11.88 -1.47 10.76
CA PHE A 176 11.22 -1.15 9.49
C PHE A 176 10.40 -2.32 8.95
N ARG A 177 10.86 -3.56 9.14
CA ARG A 177 10.09 -4.76 8.79
C ARG A 177 8.77 -4.81 9.56
N TYR A 178 8.80 -4.68 10.88
CA TYR A 178 7.59 -4.74 11.72
C TYR A 178 6.69 -3.52 11.53
N TRP A 179 7.29 -2.37 11.26
CA TRP A 179 6.55 -1.16 10.92
C TRP A 179 5.73 -1.33 9.65
N THR A 180 6.35 -1.79 8.56
CA THR A 180 5.62 -2.00 7.29
C THR A 180 4.53 -3.06 7.41
N ILE A 181 4.73 -4.11 8.22
CA ILE A 181 3.71 -5.12 8.51
C ILE A 181 2.49 -4.49 9.19
N ARG A 182 2.70 -3.64 10.20
CA ARG A 182 1.62 -2.94 10.92
C ARG A 182 0.87 -1.98 10.03
N GLU A 183 1.61 -1.12 9.35
CA GLU A 183 1.03 -0.12 8.46
C GLU A 183 0.24 -0.76 7.32
N ALA A 184 0.77 -1.81 6.69
CA ALA A 184 0.05 -2.56 5.67
C ALA A 184 -1.27 -3.11 6.20
N PHE A 185 -1.28 -3.70 7.39
CA PHE A 185 -2.51 -4.19 8.02
C PHE A 185 -3.49 -3.06 8.33
N LEU A 186 -3.07 -1.99 8.99
CA LEU A 186 -3.93 -0.85 9.34
C LEU A 186 -4.54 -0.19 8.10
N LYS A 187 -3.76 -0.06 7.03
CA LYS A 187 -4.23 0.40 5.72
C LYS A 187 -5.22 -0.60 5.09
N GLY A 188 -4.97 -1.90 5.26
CA GLY A 188 -5.83 -2.97 4.76
C GLY A 188 -7.24 -2.89 5.34
N ILE A 189 -7.36 -2.84 6.66
CA ILE A 189 -8.65 -2.72 7.35
C ILE A 189 -9.30 -1.34 7.19
N GLY A 190 -8.52 -0.31 6.85
CA GLY A 190 -9.05 1.03 6.57
C GLY A 190 -9.46 1.84 7.80
N THR A 191 -9.10 1.39 9.00
CA THR A 191 -9.44 2.08 10.27
C THR A 191 -8.42 3.14 10.68
N GLY A 192 -7.28 3.21 9.99
CA GLY A 192 -6.17 4.06 10.40
C GLY A 192 -5.71 3.74 11.83
N PHE A 193 -5.21 4.72 12.55
CA PHE A 193 -4.75 4.59 13.95
C PHE A 193 -5.87 4.53 15.00
N THR A 194 -7.14 4.26 14.64
CA THR A 194 -8.19 4.00 15.63
C THR A 194 -7.95 2.68 16.38
N ILE A 195 -7.21 1.77 15.77
CA ILE A 195 -6.65 0.59 16.44
C ILE A 195 -5.24 0.95 16.86
N SER A 196 -4.97 0.82 18.16
CA SER A 196 -3.63 1.03 18.67
C SER A 196 -2.68 0.00 18.10
N ALA A 197 -1.57 0.45 17.51
CA ALA A 197 -0.61 -0.42 16.83
C ALA A 197 0.09 -1.42 17.77
N ASP A 198 0.18 -1.09 19.06
CA ASP A 198 0.72 -1.95 20.12
C ASP A 198 -0.30 -2.99 20.63
N SER A 199 -1.58 -2.89 20.21
CA SER A 199 -2.65 -3.75 20.70
C SER A 199 -2.59 -5.19 20.19
N PHE A 200 -1.76 -5.50 19.20
CA PHE A 200 -1.58 -6.84 18.62
C PHE A 200 -0.11 -7.15 18.39
N ARG A 201 0.22 -8.43 18.48
CA ARG A 201 1.56 -8.94 18.20
C ARG A 201 1.62 -9.53 16.79
N ILE A 202 2.81 -9.39 16.17
CA ILE A 202 3.15 -10.02 14.91
C ILE A 202 3.78 -11.37 15.20
N ASP A 203 3.16 -12.44 14.70
CA ASP A 203 3.68 -13.79 14.76
C ASP A 203 4.15 -14.21 13.36
N GLU A 204 5.39 -14.65 13.27
CA GLU A 204 5.96 -15.20 12.06
C GLU A 204 5.43 -16.63 11.86
N ILE A 205 4.77 -16.88 10.73
CA ILE A 205 4.24 -18.22 10.39
C ILE A 205 5.30 -19.00 9.62
N ASP A 206 5.97 -18.33 8.69
CA ASP A 206 6.97 -18.93 7.81
C ASP A 206 8.04 -17.88 7.49
N SER A 207 9.26 -18.13 8.01
CA SER A 207 10.41 -17.24 7.83
C SER A 207 10.89 -17.22 6.39
N ASP A 208 10.82 -18.33 5.68
CA ASP A 208 11.36 -18.47 4.32
C ASP A 208 10.52 -17.68 3.33
N SER A 209 9.21 -17.70 3.49
CA SER A 209 8.29 -16.90 2.68
C SER A 209 8.06 -15.50 3.23
N GLY A 210 8.43 -15.20 4.48
CA GLY A 210 8.14 -13.93 5.14
C GLY A 210 6.66 -13.72 5.39
N LEU A 211 5.94 -14.79 5.78
CA LEU A 211 4.51 -14.76 6.06
C LEU A 211 4.24 -14.56 7.55
N TYR A 212 3.40 -13.60 7.87
CA TYR A 212 3.05 -13.22 9.24
C TYR A 212 1.53 -13.27 9.49
N GLN A 213 1.19 -13.50 10.75
CA GLN A 213 -0.16 -13.41 11.29
C GLN A 213 -0.21 -12.42 12.45
N LEU A 214 -1.38 -11.85 12.71
CA LEU A 214 -1.60 -10.91 13.79
C LEU A 214 -2.47 -11.55 14.85
N THR A 215 -2.04 -11.52 16.12
CA THR A 215 -2.67 -12.31 17.21
C THR A 215 -4.16 -12.09 17.38
N LYS A 216 -4.66 -10.85 17.24
CA LYS A 216 -6.09 -10.53 17.38
C LYS A 216 -6.87 -10.56 16.07
N TYR A 217 -6.19 -10.81 14.95
CA TYR A 217 -6.78 -10.73 13.62
C TYR A 217 -6.49 -11.99 12.80
N PRO A 218 -7.02 -13.16 13.23
CA PRO A 218 -6.65 -14.46 12.67
C PRO A 218 -7.01 -14.65 11.19
N LEU A 219 -7.91 -13.81 10.66
CA LEU A 219 -8.28 -13.81 9.24
C LEU A 219 -7.33 -12.99 8.36
N TRP A 220 -6.43 -12.22 8.96
CA TRP A 220 -5.48 -11.41 8.21
C TRP A 220 -4.12 -12.10 8.13
N ARG A 221 -3.51 -11.93 6.99
CA ARG A 221 -2.11 -12.32 6.73
C ARG A 221 -1.36 -11.10 6.24
N VAL A 222 -0.10 -11.05 6.57
CA VAL A 222 0.80 -10.04 6.03
C VAL A 222 2.00 -10.77 5.43
N GLN A 223 2.30 -10.42 4.19
CA GLN A 223 3.43 -10.96 3.45
C GLN A 223 4.48 -9.86 3.32
N ALA A 224 5.69 -10.10 3.85
CA ALA A 224 6.85 -9.30 3.50
C ALA A 224 7.23 -9.58 2.04
N LEU A 225 7.49 -8.53 1.28
CA LEU A 225 7.76 -8.63 -0.15
C LEU A 225 9.24 -8.35 -0.45
N PRO A 226 9.80 -8.95 -1.50
CA PRO A 226 11.00 -8.42 -2.12
C PRO A 226 10.76 -6.95 -2.48
N ALA A 227 11.59 -6.07 -1.96
CA ALA A 227 11.49 -4.63 -2.16
C ALA A 227 12.76 -4.09 -2.83
N PRO A 228 12.73 -2.90 -3.43
CA PRO A 228 13.93 -2.24 -3.92
C PRO A 228 14.99 -2.12 -2.82
N ASP A 229 16.27 -2.04 -3.22
CA ASP A 229 17.39 -1.93 -2.27
C ASP A 229 17.16 -0.81 -1.25
N LYS A 230 17.47 -1.08 0.01
CA LYS A 230 17.24 -0.19 1.16
C LYS A 230 15.78 0.10 1.51
N TYR A 231 14.85 -0.73 1.05
CA TYR A 231 13.43 -0.62 1.43
C TYR A 231 12.92 -1.90 2.08
N PHE A 232 11.92 -1.75 2.94
CA PHE A 232 11.01 -2.82 3.32
C PHE A 232 9.64 -2.56 2.74
N CYS A 233 8.97 -3.62 2.30
CA CYS A 233 7.60 -3.56 1.84
C CYS A 233 6.81 -4.74 2.37
N SER A 234 5.56 -4.51 2.73
CA SER A 234 4.64 -5.54 3.18
C SER A 234 3.26 -5.34 2.57
N VAL A 235 2.58 -6.45 2.25
CA VAL A 235 1.18 -6.44 1.81
C VAL A 235 0.33 -7.24 2.78
N ALA A 236 -0.78 -6.66 3.23
CA ALA A 236 -1.77 -7.29 4.10
C ALA A 236 -3.03 -7.64 3.31
N TYR A 237 -3.64 -8.80 3.64
CA TYR A 237 -4.86 -9.29 3.01
C TYR A 237 -5.68 -10.17 3.95
N CYS A 238 -6.99 -10.24 3.70
CA CYS A 238 -7.90 -11.13 4.43
C CYS A 238 -8.00 -12.49 3.73
N VAL A 239 -7.88 -13.61 4.48
CA VAL A 239 -7.93 -14.97 3.91
C VAL A 239 -9.35 -15.51 3.75
N GLN A 240 -10.35 -14.87 4.39
CA GLN A 240 -11.77 -15.14 4.14
C GLN A 240 -12.35 -13.96 3.36
N ASN A 241 -13.10 -14.27 2.32
CA ASN A 241 -13.64 -13.27 1.39
C ASN A 241 -14.76 -12.44 2.04
N PRO A 242 -14.54 -11.15 2.39
CA PRO A 242 -15.58 -10.24 2.85
C PRO A 242 -16.06 -9.26 1.76
N LEU A 243 -15.73 -9.50 0.46
CA LEU A 243 -16.13 -8.64 -0.66
C LEU A 243 -17.45 -9.09 -1.28
#